data_cd622df8d43f8d24be96e33aeb9283a9
#
_entry.id   cd622df8d43f8d24be96e33aeb9283a9
#
_cell.length_a   1.000
_cell.length_b   1.000
_cell.length_c   1.000
_cell.angle_alpha   90.00
_cell.angle_beta   90.00
_cell.angle_gamma   90.00
#
_symmetry.space_group_name_H-M   'P 1'
#
loop_
_entity.id
_entity.type
_entity.pdbx_description
1 polymer ?
#
loop_
_entity_poly.entity_id
_entity_poly.type
_entity_poly.pdbx_seq_one_letter_code
_entity_poly.pdbx_strand_id
1 'polypeptide(L)'
;MKQSGHVSKETEPTLYELQRDFPLGPEYEPLKQVGKGSYGTVVLANHLPTGKKVAIKKLEEIFLYVQDAKRLTREILMLRHLSQHRNIAKILDIILLEDPSNFNTLYLVFEYVETDLRKVMHSEYFLTEKHVQTIMYNLLCGIHFIHSADVLHRDIKPGNVLVT
;
A
#
# COMPACT_ATOMS: atom_id res chain seq x y z
N MET A 1 -25.90 1.99 32.91
CA MET A 1 -26.34 1.97 31.51
C MET A 1 -25.10 1.95 30.64
N LYS A 2 -24.75 0.76 30.06
CA LYS A 2 -23.64 0.61 29.13
C LYS A 2 -24.21 0.82 27.72
N GLN A 3 -23.81 1.90 27.05
CA GLN A 3 -24.09 2.09 25.65
C GLN A 3 -23.17 1.16 24.85
N SER A 4 -23.75 0.14 24.26
CA SER A 4 -23.12 -0.73 23.28
C SER A 4 -22.96 0.04 21.97
N GLY A 5 -21.75 0.53 21.69
CA GLY A 5 -21.42 1.10 20.39
C GLY A 5 -21.54 0.00 19.32
N HIS A 6 -22.55 0.14 18.48
CA HIS A 6 -22.69 -0.66 17.26
C HIS A 6 -21.60 -0.22 16.29
N VAL A 7 -20.51 -0.98 16.22
CA VAL A 7 -19.57 -0.88 15.10
C VAL A 7 -20.28 -1.53 13.91
N SER A 8 -20.80 -0.70 13.01
CA SER A 8 -21.30 -1.15 11.72
C SER A 8 -20.16 -1.86 10.98
N LYS A 9 -20.30 -3.17 10.73
CA LYS A 9 -19.44 -3.89 9.79
C LYS A 9 -19.66 -3.22 8.43
N GLU A 10 -18.68 -2.43 7.97
CA GLU A 10 -18.67 -2.01 6.56
C GLU A 10 -18.69 -3.30 5.74
N THR A 11 -19.72 -3.50 4.94
CA THR A 11 -19.83 -4.62 3.99
C THR A 11 -18.71 -4.49 2.97
N GLU A 12 -17.99 -5.58 2.71
CA GLU A 12 -16.97 -5.58 1.65
C GLU A 12 -17.62 -5.21 0.32
N PRO A 13 -17.01 -4.30 -0.46
CA PRO A 13 -17.56 -3.89 -1.74
C PRO A 13 -17.65 -5.06 -2.71
N THR A 14 -18.70 -5.10 -3.49
CA THR A 14 -18.90 -6.08 -4.55
C THR A 14 -17.86 -5.86 -5.67
N LEU A 15 -17.63 -6.89 -6.50
CA LEU A 15 -16.73 -6.76 -7.65
C LEU A 15 -17.15 -5.62 -8.61
N TYR A 16 -18.45 -5.45 -8.80
CA TYR A 16 -19.01 -4.37 -9.63
C TYR A 16 -18.69 -2.98 -9.04
N GLU A 17 -18.85 -2.80 -7.74
CA GLU A 17 -18.49 -1.54 -7.06
C GLU A 17 -16.99 -1.28 -7.15
N LEU A 18 -16.15 -2.31 -6.98
CA LEU A 18 -14.70 -2.17 -7.14
C LEU A 18 -14.31 -1.76 -8.55
N GLN A 19 -14.89 -2.35 -9.58
CA GLN A 19 -14.61 -2.00 -10.99
C GLN A 19 -15.05 -0.57 -11.31
N ARG A 20 -16.19 -0.13 -10.76
CA ARG A 20 -16.67 1.24 -10.90
C ARG A 20 -15.76 2.25 -10.19
N ASP A 21 -15.35 1.95 -8.96
CA ASP A 21 -14.57 2.86 -8.11
C ASP A 21 -13.08 2.83 -8.44
N PHE A 22 -12.62 1.76 -9.13
CA PHE A 22 -11.26 1.56 -9.63
C PHE A 22 -11.28 1.23 -11.13
N PRO A 23 -11.52 2.23 -12.00
CA PRO A 23 -11.47 2.06 -13.45
C PRO A 23 -10.01 1.97 -13.93
N LEU A 24 -9.30 0.89 -13.63
CA LEU A 24 -7.85 0.76 -13.77
C LEU A 24 -7.34 0.57 -15.22
N GLY A 25 -8.24 0.58 -16.21
CA GLY A 25 -7.89 0.30 -17.60
C GLY A 25 -7.76 -1.20 -17.88
N PRO A 26 -7.36 -1.58 -19.12
CA PRO A 26 -7.40 -2.97 -19.58
C PRO A 26 -6.31 -3.87 -19.00
N GLU A 27 -5.28 -3.32 -18.37
CA GLU A 27 -4.15 -4.09 -17.87
C GLU A 27 -4.35 -4.61 -16.45
N TYR A 28 -5.30 -4.05 -15.69
CA TYR A 28 -5.51 -4.36 -14.28
C TYR A 28 -6.96 -4.71 -13.98
N GLU A 29 -7.16 -5.86 -13.34
CA GLU A 29 -8.47 -6.33 -12.90
C GLU A 29 -8.54 -6.28 -11.38
N PRO A 30 -9.36 -5.38 -10.77
CA PRO A 30 -9.52 -5.32 -9.33
C PRO A 30 -10.25 -6.58 -8.81
N LEU A 31 -9.75 -7.16 -7.71
CA LEU A 31 -10.27 -8.40 -7.12
C LEU A 31 -11.01 -8.16 -5.81
N LYS A 32 -10.37 -7.46 -4.88
CA LYS A 32 -10.94 -7.13 -3.57
C LYS A 32 -10.25 -5.95 -2.93
N GLN A 33 -10.96 -5.25 -2.05
CA GLN A 33 -10.37 -4.24 -1.20
C GLN A 33 -9.53 -4.91 -0.11
N VAL A 34 -8.30 -4.44 0.10
CA VAL A 34 -7.36 -4.98 1.10
C VAL A 34 -7.00 -3.95 2.18
N GLY A 35 -7.29 -2.69 1.93
CA GLY A 35 -7.07 -1.61 2.90
C GLY A 35 -7.89 -0.37 2.59
N LYS A 36 -8.28 0.36 3.63
CA LYS A 36 -8.90 1.69 3.56
C LYS A 36 -8.37 2.51 4.72
N GLY A 37 -7.91 3.70 4.45
CA GLY A 37 -7.35 4.57 5.47
C GLY A 37 -7.36 6.03 5.02
N SER A 38 -6.82 6.92 5.87
CA SER A 38 -6.73 8.36 5.61
C SER A 38 -5.94 8.73 4.35
N TYR A 39 -5.10 7.82 3.87
CA TYR A 39 -4.26 8.02 2.68
C TYR A 39 -4.83 7.36 1.41
N GLY A 40 -6.10 6.97 1.43
CA GLY A 40 -6.79 6.37 0.30
C GLY A 40 -7.18 4.90 0.50
N THR A 41 -7.70 4.31 -0.57
CA THR A 41 -8.16 2.92 -0.60
C THR A 41 -7.15 2.07 -1.37
N VAL A 42 -6.90 0.85 -0.88
CA VAL A 42 -6.00 -0.13 -1.52
C VAL A 42 -6.79 -1.35 -1.95
N VAL A 43 -6.61 -1.76 -3.19
CA VAL A 43 -7.21 -2.98 -3.76
C VAL A 43 -6.12 -3.96 -4.17
N LEU A 44 -6.41 -5.24 -4.01
CA LEU A 44 -5.72 -6.32 -4.69
C LEU A 44 -6.24 -6.38 -6.13
N ALA A 45 -5.33 -6.46 -7.10
CA ALA A 45 -5.68 -6.61 -8.51
C ALA A 45 -4.79 -7.65 -9.20
N ASN A 46 -5.27 -8.21 -10.31
CA ASN A 46 -4.46 -8.95 -11.25
C ASN A 46 -3.85 -7.98 -12.27
N HIS A 47 -2.56 -8.07 -12.51
CA HIS A 47 -1.92 -7.45 -13.67
C HIS A 47 -1.99 -8.44 -14.83
N LEU A 48 -2.93 -8.24 -15.73
CA LEU A 48 -3.29 -9.20 -16.78
C LEU A 48 -2.12 -9.57 -17.71
N PRO A 49 -1.25 -8.63 -18.15
CA PRO A 49 -0.12 -8.98 -19.01
C PRO A 49 0.87 -9.97 -18.39
N THR A 50 1.04 -9.95 -17.05
CA THR A 50 2.01 -10.83 -16.36
C THR A 50 1.38 -11.94 -15.54
N GLY A 51 0.06 -11.90 -15.32
CA GLY A 51 -0.66 -12.81 -14.43
C GLY A 51 -0.32 -12.64 -12.94
N LYS A 52 0.42 -11.58 -12.57
CA LYS A 52 0.85 -11.34 -11.18
C LYS A 52 -0.18 -10.53 -10.41
N LYS A 53 -0.27 -10.82 -9.11
CA LYS A 53 -1.04 -10.00 -8.18
C LYS A 53 -0.28 -8.74 -7.82
N VAL A 54 -0.99 -7.63 -7.75
CA VAL A 54 -0.47 -6.29 -7.38
C VAL A 54 -1.39 -5.65 -6.35
N ALA A 55 -0.86 -4.73 -5.56
CA ALA A 55 -1.62 -3.86 -4.67
C ALA A 55 -1.72 -2.48 -5.31
N ILE A 56 -2.93 -1.97 -5.52
CA ILE A 56 -3.15 -0.67 -6.15
C ILE A 56 -3.77 0.29 -5.14
N LYS A 57 -3.05 1.35 -4.83
CA LYS A 57 -3.48 2.41 -3.92
C LYS A 57 -4.05 3.57 -4.73
N LYS A 58 -5.33 3.88 -4.53
CA LYS A 58 -6.00 5.05 -5.07
C LYS A 58 -5.76 6.26 -4.17
N LEU A 59 -5.31 7.36 -4.76
CA LEU A 59 -5.13 8.65 -4.13
C LEU A 59 -6.02 9.66 -4.83
N GLU A 60 -6.93 10.27 -4.08
CA GLU A 60 -7.90 11.25 -4.60
C GLU A 60 -7.57 12.64 -4.06
N GLU A 61 -8.06 13.68 -4.73
CA GLU A 61 -7.91 15.08 -4.32
C GLU A 61 -6.45 15.51 -4.08
N ILE A 62 -5.54 14.97 -4.90
CA ILE A 62 -4.09 15.13 -4.70
C ILE A 62 -3.60 16.57 -4.80
N PHE A 63 -4.38 17.46 -5.40
CA PHE A 63 -4.08 18.89 -5.53
C PHE A 63 -4.95 19.79 -4.66
N LEU A 64 -5.75 19.23 -3.74
CA LEU A 64 -6.58 20.03 -2.83
C LEU A 64 -5.72 21.00 -2.00
N TYR A 65 -4.54 20.54 -1.57
CA TYR A 65 -3.54 21.37 -0.90
C TYR A 65 -2.17 21.21 -1.57
N VAL A 66 -1.52 22.32 -1.91
CA VAL A 66 -0.17 22.33 -2.52
C VAL A 66 0.86 21.55 -1.69
N GLN A 67 0.72 21.56 -0.36
CA GLN A 67 1.63 20.84 0.53
C GLN A 67 1.48 19.31 0.37
N ASP A 68 0.27 18.81 0.16
CA ASP A 68 0.01 17.38 -0.02
C ASP A 68 0.51 16.91 -1.38
N ALA A 69 0.32 17.69 -2.43
CA ALA A 69 0.88 17.41 -3.74
C ALA A 69 2.43 17.33 -3.71
N LYS A 70 3.08 18.28 -3.02
CA LYS A 70 4.54 18.27 -2.84
C LYS A 70 5.01 17.05 -2.02
N ARG A 71 4.26 16.67 -0.99
CA ARG A 71 4.55 15.50 -0.16
C ARG A 71 4.44 14.22 -1.00
N LEU A 72 3.35 14.08 -1.74
CA LEU A 72 3.11 12.93 -2.63
C LEU A 72 4.19 12.79 -3.70
N THR A 73 4.52 13.89 -4.39
CA THR A 73 5.59 13.90 -5.39
C THR A 73 6.92 13.41 -4.79
N ARG A 74 7.27 13.91 -3.60
CA ARG A 74 8.48 13.48 -2.89
C ARG A 74 8.42 12.00 -2.50
N GLU A 75 7.29 11.51 -2.00
CA GLU A 75 7.07 10.10 -1.64
C GLU A 75 7.27 9.20 -2.88
N ILE A 76 6.68 9.54 -4.00
CA ILE A 76 6.81 8.78 -5.26
C ILE A 76 8.27 8.75 -5.73
N LEU A 77 8.95 9.88 -5.75
CA LEU A 77 10.35 9.95 -6.16
C LEU A 77 11.27 9.10 -5.24
N MET A 78 11.04 9.19 -3.92
CA MET A 78 11.79 8.37 -2.95
C MET A 78 11.51 6.89 -3.14
N LEU A 79 10.24 6.48 -3.23
CA LEU A 79 9.86 5.09 -3.47
C LEU A 79 10.51 4.55 -4.74
N ARG A 80 10.50 5.31 -5.83
CA ARG A 80 11.13 4.92 -7.10
C ARG A 80 12.63 4.65 -6.96
N HIS A 81 13.35 5.47 -6.20
CA HIS A 81 14.78 5.30 -5.99
C HIS A 81 15.10 4.20 -4.98
N LEU A 82 14.32 4.09 -3.90
CA LEU A 82 14.60 3.16 -2.80
C LEU A 82 14.07 1.74 -3.06
N SER A 83 13.12 1.55 -3.97
CA SER A 83 12.49 0.25 -4.28
C SER A 83 13.44 -0.78 -4.91
N GLN A 84 14.69 -0.42 -5.17
CA GLN A 84 15.72 -1.37 -5.63
C GLN A 84 16.21 -2.30 -4.51
N HIS A 85 16.02 -1.94 -3.24
CA HIS A 85 16.42 -2.78 -2.12
C HIS A 85 15.34 -3.83 -1.81
N ARG A 86 15.77 -5.08 -1.60
CA ARG A 86 14.88 -6.24 -1.40
C ARG A 86 13.91 -6.12 -0.21
N ASN A 87 14.26 -5.32 0.80
CA ASN A 87 13.45 -5.10 2.00
C ASN A 87 12.65 -3.77 1.94
N ILE A 88 12.51 -3.18 0.77
CA ILE A 88 11.65 -2.01 0.53
C ILE A 88 10.58 -2.43 -0.46
N ALA A 89 9.32 -2.07 -0.15
CA ALA A 89 8.19 -2.34 -1.03
C ALA A 89 8.39 -1.68 -2.41
N LYS A 90 8.18 -2.46 -3.47
CA LYS A 90 8.44 -1.97 -4.82
C LYS A 90 7.21 -1.27 -5.38
N ILE A 91 7.42 -0.05 -5.84
CA ILE A 91 6.49 0.59 -6.76
C ILE A 91 6.76 0.04 -8.17
N LEU A 92 5.73 -0.48 -8.79
CA LEU A 92 5.81 -1.15 -10.10
C LEU A 92 5.36 -0.22 -11.22
N ASP A 93 4.31 0.58 -10.97
CA ASP A 93 3.71 1.46 -11.96
C ASP A 93 2.94 2.61 -11.31
N ILE A 94 2.59 3.61 -12.12
CA ILE A 94 1.74 4.73 -11.76
C ILE A 94 0.69 4.86 -12.86
N ILE A 95 -0.60 4.69 -12.51
CA ILE A 95 -1.70 4.80 -13.46
C ILE A 95 -2.32 6.19 -13.33
N LEU A 96 -2.41 6.87 -14.44
CA LEU A 96 -3.10 8.14 -14.62
C LEU A 96 -4.16 7.94 -15.70
N LEU A 97 -5.44 8.06 -15.32
CA LEU A 97 -6.57 7.82 -16.22
C LEU A 97 -7.16 9.09 -16.81
N GLU A 98 -6.89 10.21 -16.16
CA GLU A 98 -7.33 11.53 -16.56
C GLU A 98 -6.29 12.19 -17.47
N ASP A 99 -6.65 13.33 -18.07
CA ASP A 99 -5.71 14.13 -18.84
C ASP A 99 -4.51 14.54 -17.97
N PRO A 100 -3.26 14.27 -18.40
CA PRO A 100 -2.06 14.63 -17.63
C PRO A 100 -1.95 16.10 -17.25
N SER A 101 -2.65 16.99 -17.94
CA SER A 101 -2.67 18.43 -17.64
C SER A 101 -3.73 18.81 -16.59
N ASN A 102 -4.68 17.92 -16.29
CA ASN A 102 -5.81 18.22 -15.41
C ASN A 102 -6.33 16.96 -14.70
N PHE A 103 -5.47 16.29 -13.93
CA PHE A 103 -5.84 15.12 -13.15
C PHE A 103 -5.92 15.45 -11.66
N ASN A 104 -6.75 14.72 -10.93
CA ASN A 104 -6.89 14.85 -9.47
C ASN A 104 -6.88 13.50 -8.75
N THR A 105 -6.79 12.41 -9.51
CA THR A 105 -6.72 11.04 -9.02
C THR A 105 -5.49 10.35 -9.57
N LEU A 106 -4.78 9.63 -8.71
CA LEU A 106 -3.58 8.88 -9.05
C LEU A 106 -3.65 7.48 -8.45
N TYR A 107 -3.22 6.47 -9.19
CA TYR A 107 -3.13 5.10 -8.70
C TYR A 107 -1.66 4.67 -8.66
N LEU A 108 -1.19 4.26 -7.47
CA LEU A 108 0.15 3.72 -7.28
C LEU A 108 0.07 2.20 -7.26
N VAL A 109 0.81 1.55 -8.13
CA VAL A 109 0.87 0.08 -8.23
C VAL A 109 2.11 -0.43 -7.49
N PHE A 110 1.88 -1.30 -6.51
CA PHE A 110 2.94 -1.93 -5.71
C PHE A 110 2.95 -3.45 -5.94
N GLU A 111 4.09 -4.07 -5.65
CA GLU A 111 4.10 -5.52 -5.49
C GLU A 111 3.13 -5.92 -4.37
N TYR A 112 2.40 -7.02 -4.58
CA TYR A 112 1.47 -7.51 -3.58
C TYR A 112 2.18 -8.39 -2.57
N VAL A 113 2.03 -8.05 -1.30
CA VAL A 113 2.44 -8.88 -0.16
C VAL A 113 1.20 -9.20 0.65
N GLU A 114 1.01 -10.47 0.96
CA GLU A 114 -0.26 -10.98 1.49
C GLU A 114 -0.60 -10.46 2.88
N THR A 115 0.42 -10.24 3.72
CA THR A 115 0.21 -9.85 5.10
C THR A 115 1.20 -8.80 5.61
N ASP A 116 0.87 -8.20 6.73
CA ASP A 116 1.73 -7.29 7.47
C ASP A 116 1.97 -7.84 8.89
N LEU A 117 3.01 -7.34 9.55
CA LEU A 117 3.41 -7.81 10.89
C LEU A 117 2.30 -7.60 11.93
N ARG A 118 1.46 -6.57 11.80
CA ARG A 118 0.33 -6.35 12.71
C ARG A 118 -0.67 -7.49 12.61
N LYS A 119 -1.04 -7.92 11.38
CA LYS A 119 -1.95 -9.05 11.16
C LYS A 119 -1.34 -10.35 11.69
N VAL A 120 -0.04 -10.57 11.45
CA VAL A 120 0.67 -11.73 11.97
C VAL A 120 0.64 -11.76 13.50
N MET A 121 0.90 -10.64 14.17
CA MET A 121 0.87 -10.54 15.65
C MET A 121 -0.52 -10.79 16.27
N HIS A 122 -1.60 -10.56 15.52
CA HIS A 122 -2.97 -10.79 15.98
C HIS A 122 -3.56 -12.11 15.45
N SER A 123 -2.79 -12.88 14.70
CA SER A 123 -3.19 -14.19 14.21
C SER A 123 -2.87 -15.28 15.25
N GLU A 124 -3.41 -16.48 15.02
CA GLU A 124 -3.10 -17.65 15.82
C GLU A 124 -1.73 -18.29 15.47
N TYR A 125 -0.99 -17.70 14.53
CA TYR A 125 0.33 -18.20 14.15
C TYR A 125 1.35 -17.97 15.27
N PHE A 126 1.98 -19.05 15.69
CA PHE A 126 3.08 -18.99 16.65
C PHE A 126 4.36 -18.53 15.97
N LEU A 127 4.84 -17.35 16.34
CA LEU A 127 6.14 -16.85 15.89
C LEU A 127 7.26 -17.49 16.72
N THR A 128 8.11 -18.27 16.08
CA THR A 128 9.33 -18.77 16.71
C THR A 128 10.35 -17.64 16.84
N GLU A 129 11.32 -17.83 17.74
CA GLU A 129 12.44 -16.89 17.89
C GLU A 129 13.15 -16.63 16.55
N LYS A 130 13.34 -17.66 15.74
CA LYS A 130 13.95 -17.54 14.40
C LYS A 130 13.12 -16.66 13.45
N HIS A 131 11.79 -16.75 13.51
CA HIS A 131 10.92 -15.87 12.71
C HIS A 131 11.11 -14.41 13.13
N VAL A 132 11.11 -14.13 14.44
CA VAL A 132 11.32 -12.77 14.97
C VAL A 132 12.70 -12.24 14.58
N GLN A 133 13.75 -13.04 14.75
CA GLN A 133 15.11 -12.64 14.33
C GLN A 133 15.17 -12.32 12.83
N THR A 134 14.54 -13.13 11.97
CA THR A 134 14.53 -12.91 10.53
C THR A 134 13.80 -11.63 10.16
N ILE A 135 12.62 -11.40 10.75
CA ILE A 135 11.82 -10.18 10.52
C ILE A 135 12.62 -8.94 10.95
N MET A 136 13.19 -8.97 12.16
CA MET A 136 13.97 -7.86 12.69
C MET A 136 15.23 -7.59 11.88
N TYR A 137 15.95 -8.62 11.47
CA TYR A 137 17.12 -8.49 10.61
C TYR A 137 16.77 -7.81 9.27
N ASN A 138 15.73 -8.30 8.59
CA ASN A 138 15.29 -7.73 7.32
C ASN A 138 14.82 -6.28 7.47
N LEU A 139 14.07 -5.97 8.54
CA LEU A 139 13.63 -4.61 8.85
C LEU A 139 14.83 -3.68 9.06
N LEU A 140 15.81 -4.11 9.87
CA LEU A 140 17.01 -3.32 10.14
C LEU A 140 17.85 -3.11 8.86
N CYS A 141 17.96 -4.10 7.98
CA CYS A 141 18.60 -3.96 6.68
C CYS A 141 17.90 -2.91 5.81
N GLY A 142 16.55 -2.93 5.76
CA GLY A 142 15.77 -1.92 5.04
C GLY A 142 15.97 -0.52 5.63
N ILE A 143 15.89 -0.37 6.96
CA ILE A 143 16.11 0.90 7.65
C ILE A 143 17.54 1.42 7.40
N HIS A 144 18.54 0.57 7.53
CA HIS A 144 19.93 0.94 7.25
C HIS A 144 20.10 1.46 5.83
N PHE A 145 19.48 0.79 4.86
CA PHE A 145 19.54 1.22 3.46
C PHE A 145 18.94 2.61 3.26
N ILE A 146 17.73 2.89 3.79
CA ILE A 146 17.11 4.21 3.64
C ILE A 146 17.87 5.30 4.41
N HIS A 147 18.44 4.99 5.58
CA HIS A 147 19.27 5.92 6.34
C HIS A 147 20.60 6.22 5.63
N SER A 148 21.20 5.26 4.90
CA SER A 148 22.40 5.51 4.09
C SER A 148 22.17 6.48 2.92
N ALA A 149 20.89 6.68 2.55
CA ALA A 149 20.45 7.68 1.57
C ALA A 149 19.96 9.00 2.23
N ASP A 150 20.25 9.23 3.51
CA ASP A 150 19.78 10.38 4.31
C ASP A 150 18.25 10.52 4.36
N VAL A 151 17.52 9.40 4.25
CA VAL A 151 16.07 9.37 4.33
C VAL A 151 15.60 8.78 5.66
N LEU A 152 14.65 9.45 6.31
CA LEU A 152 14.00 8.98 7.52
C LEU A 152 12.58 8.50 7.21
N HIS A 153 12.25 7.27 7.59
CA HIS A 153 10.91 6.69 7.35
C HIS A 153 9.79 7.39 8.12
N ARG A 154 10.00 7.71 9.40
CA ARG A 154 9.11 8.44 10.33
C ARG A 154 7.78 7.77 10.68
N ASP A 155 7.46 6.60 10.16
CA ASP A 155 6.21 5.86 10.45
C ASP A 155 6.46 4.34 10.51
N ILE A 156 7.54 3.93 11.20
CA ILE A 156 7.83 2.52 11.45
C ILE A 156 6.84 2.00 12.49
N LYS A 157 6.00 1.06 12.06
CA LYS A 157 5.01 0.38 12.89
C LYS A 157 4.67 -0.99 12.29
N PRO A 158 4.14 -1.95 13.06
CA PRO A 158 3.87 -3.30 12.55
C PRO A 158 2.98 -3.35 11.29
N GLY A 159 2.02 -2.43 11.15
CA GLY A 159 1.17 -2.35 9.96
C GLY A 159 1.88 -1.88 8.69
N ASN A 160 3.09 -1.31 8.81
CA ASN A 160 3.92 -0.89 7.68
C ASN A 160 5.09 -1.85 7.41
N VAL A 161 5.16 -2.96 8.14
CA VAL A 161 6.14 -4.03 7.92
C VAL A 161 5.43 -5.19 7.23
N LEU A 162 5.65 -5.32 5.92
CA LEU A 162 5.10 -6.40 5.12
C LEU A 162 5.91 -7.68 5.37
N VAL A 163 5.23 -8.82 5.43
CA VAL A 163 5.82 -10.13 5.74
C VAL A 163 5.51 -11.12 4.61
N THR A 164 6.56 -11.74 4.07
CA THR A 164 6.50 -12.76 3.01
C THR A 164 6.88 -14.13 3.55
#